data_80b6d2593c293657508e0bd393df2aa0
#
_entry.id   80b6d2593c293657508e0bd393df2aa0
#
_cell.length_a   1.000
_cell.length_b   1.000
_cell.length_c   1.000
_cell.angle_alpha   90.00
_cell.angle_beta   90.00
_cell.angle_gamma   90.00
#
_symmetry.space_group_name_H-M   'P 1'
#
loop_
_entity.id
_entity.type
_entity.pdbx_description
1 polymer ?
#
loop_
_entity_poly.entity_id
_entity_poly.type
_entity_poly.pdbx_seq_one_letter_code
_entity_poly.pdbx_strand_id
1 'polypeptide(L)'
;RRQRQMCIRDRPMESVHKAVQHNLINPIFIGNENEIKKYAEKLKWDISKYKIINEKDENSTAPIAAKLASEGKVQIIVKGHIHTDILMKAVLKRDLNLIGKKRLSHVWHMTLEADDKPFIITDGVVNVLPKLEVKMHILRNAVDFANKIGISRPKVSVLSATEEVIESMPSSIEANLITKKAKEENINADVFGPLAFDNSVSKKSAAIKKIKNEVAGNTDILLVPNVESGNALVKMMVYFMGACAAGVVLGGKAPVVITSRSDEAEARLASIAASIVALG
;
A
#
# COMPACT_ATOMS: atom_id res chain seq x y z
N ARG A 1 13.62 9.93 16.38
CA ARG A 1 13.38 8.46 16.32
C ARG A 1 11.87 8.23 16.48
N ARG A 2 11.23 7.65 15.46
CA ARG A 2 9.77 7.45 15.42
C ARG A 2 9.41 6.07 16.01
N GLN A 3 8.42 6.00 16.92
CA GLN A 3 7.99 4.74 17.55
C GLN A 3 6.95 4.03 16.67
N ARG A 4 7.00 2.71 16.58
CA ARG A 4 6.19 1.90 15.68
C ARG A 4 5.82 0.55 16.28
N GLN A 5 4.69 -0.02 15.84
CA GLN A 5 4.04 -1.16 16.48
C GLN A 5 3.97 -2.42 15.62
N MET A 6 3.93 -3.60 16.25
CA MET A 6 3.85 -4.90 15.59
C MET A 6 3.13 -6.00 16.37
N CYS A 7 2.37 -6.86 15.68
CA CYS A 7 1.82 -8.14 16.14
C CYS A 7 2.56 -9.31 15.47
N ILE A 8 2.79 -10.45 16.16
CA ILE A 8 3.96 -11.31 15.92
C ILE A 8 3.68 -12.73 15.44
N ARG A 9 4.55 -13.22 14.53
CA ARG A 9 5.14 -14.56 14.34
C ARG A 9 6.40 -14.43 13.45
N ASP A 10 7.13 -15.55 13.16
CA ASP A 10 8.51 -15.64 12.67
C ASP A 10 8.94 -14.54 11.66
N ARG A 11 8.34 -14.52 10.48
CA ARG A 11 8.72 -13.60 9.39
C ARG A 11 8.48 -12.11 9.71
N PRO A 12 7.39 -11.69 10.39
CA PRO A 12 7.26 -10.30 10.84
C PRO A 12 8.35 -9.87 11.82
N MET A 13 8.76 -10.74 12.75
CA MET A 13 9.87 -10.45 13.69
C MET A 13 11.19 -10.24 12.97
N GLU A 14 11.51 -11.09 11.98
CA GLU A 14 12.72 -10.95 11.16
C GLU A 14 12.75 -9.61 10.42
N SER A 15 11.65 -9.23 9.79
CA SER A 15 11.57 -7.96 9.04
C SER A 15 11.73 -6.75 9.94
N VAL A 16 11.16 -6.78 11.15
CA VAL A 16 11.31 -5.72 12.13
C VAL A 16 12.72 -5.70 12.71
N HIS A 17 13.34 -6.84 12.93
CA HIS A 17 14.73 -6.90 13.34
C HIS A 17 15.63 -6.23 12.30
N LYS A 18 15.49 -6.59 11.02
CA LYS A 18 16.20 -5.93 9.91
C LYS A 18 15.92 -4.41 9.88
N ALA A 19 14.67 -3.99 10.01
CA ALA A 19 14.32 -2.58 10.04
C ALA A 19 14.94 -1.82 11.22
N VAL A 20 15.09 -2.47 12.37
CA VAL A 20 15.80 -1.91 13.55
C VAL A 20 17.30 -1.83 13.29
N GLN A 21 17.92 -2.85 12.71
CA GLN A 21 19.32 -2.85 12.33
C GLN A 21 19.66 -1.71 11.37
N HIS A 22 18.76 -1.40 10.46
CA HIS A 22 18.87 -0.24 9.55
C HIS A 22 18.46 1.10 10.20
N ASN A 23 18.22 1.14 11.51
CA ASN A 23 17.77 2.34 12.24
C ASN A 23 16.47 2.99 11.69
N LEU A 24 15.65 2.21 11.02
CA LEU A 24 14.40 2.69 10.41
C LEU A 24 13.30 2.86 11.47
N ILE A 25 13.26 2.01 12.49
CA ILE A 25 12.16 1.94 13.46
C ILE A 25 12.64 1.71 14.90
N ASN A 26 11.77 2.09 15.85
CA ASN A 26 11.82 1.69 17.25
C ASN A 26 10.49 1.01 17.60
N PRO A 27 10.43 -0.34 17.73
CA PRO A 27 9.17 -1.07 17.81
C PRO A 27 8.56 -1.04 19.23
N ILE A 28 7.22 -1.09 19.27
CA ILE A 28 6.44 -1.53 20.42
C ILE A 28 5.78 -2.84 20.01
N PHE A 29 5.98 -3.89 20.77
CA PHE A 29 5.41 -5.20 20.50
C PHE A 29 4.07 -5.35 21.22
N ILE A 30 3.06 -5.90 20.51
CA ILE A 30 1.79 -6.28 21.10
C ILE A 30 1.48 -7.71 20.69
N GLY A 31 1.27 -8.58 21.67
CA GLY A 31 1.02 -9.99 21.46
C GLY A 31 1.44 -10.83 22.65
N ASN A 32 1.43 -12.15 22.49
CA ASN A 32 1.87 -13.07 23.53
C ASN A 32 3.38 -12.86 23.81
N GLU A 33 3.70 -12.35 24.99
CA GLU A 33 5.08 -12.01 25.40
C GLU A 33 6.03 -13.20 25.30
N ASN A 34 5.57 -14.42 25.67
CA ASN A 34 6.41 -15.60 25.59
C ASN A 34 6.76 -15.98 24.15
N GLU A 35 5.80 -15.86 23.23
CA GLU A 35 6.08 -16.08 21.81
C GLU A 35 7.03 -15.03 21.25
N ILE A 36 6.83 -13.76 21.60
CA ILE A 36 7.71 -12.64 21.22
C ILE A 36 9.14 -12.93 21.63
N LYS A 37 9.36 -13.25 22.91
CA LYS A 37 10.69 -13.54 23.44
C LYS A 37 11.32 -14.75 22.76
N LYS A 38 10.55 -15.84 22.57
CA LYS A 38 11.01 -17.06 21.86
C LYS A 38 11.51 -16.76 20.44
N TYR A 39 10.81 -15.89 19.68
CA TYR A 39 11.25 -15.51 18.34
C TYR A 39 12.44 -14.56 18.35
N ALA A 40 12.52 -13.64 19.31
CA ALA A 40 13.69 -12.80 19.49
C ALA A 40 14.95 -13.63 19.81
N GLU A 41 14.83 -14.63 20.67
CA GLU A 41 15.91 -15.59 20.97
C GLU A 41 16.40 -16.34 19.72
N LYS A 42 15.47 -16.84 18.90
CA LYS A 42 15.82 -17.48 17.61
C LYS A 42 16.62 -16.56 16.69
N LEU A 43 16.29 -15.27 16.70
CA LEU A 43 16.97 -14.24 15.93
C LEU A 43 18.23 -13.69 16.62
N LYS A 44 18.58 -14.21 17.80
CA LYS A 44 19.67 -13.67 18.65
C LYS A 44 19.53 -12.15 18.85
N TRP A 45 18.30 -11.70 19.01
CA TRP A 45 17.97 -10.28 19.15
C TRP A 45 17.56 -9.94 20.57
N ASP A 46 18.35 -9.10 21.24
CA ASP A 46 17.98 -8.54 22.55
C ASP A 46 16.87 -7.49 22.37
N ILE A 47 15.69 -7.83 22.88
CA ILE A 47 14.50 -6.98 22.86
C ILE A 47 14.17 -6.34 24.21
N SER A 48 15.03 -6.47 25.23
CA SER A 48 14.80 -6.00 26.60
C SER A 48 14.52 -4.49 26.68
N LYS A 49 15.08 -3.72 25.75
CA LYS A 49 14.90 -2.27 25.65
C LYS A 49 13.59 -1.82 24.99
N TYR A 50 12.81 -2.75 24.43
CA TYR A 50 11.57 -2.41 23.73
C TYR A 50 10.36 -2.70 24.62
N LYS A 51 9.33 -1.88 24.48
CA LYS A 51 8.08 -2.09 25.19
C LYS A 51 7.33 -3.28 24.60
N ILE A 52 6.92 -4.20 25.47
CA ILE A 52 6.03 -5.33 25.14
C ILE A 52 4.71 -5.11 25.87
N ILE A 53 3.60 -5.16 25.16
CA ILE A 53 2.24 -5.18 25.70
C ILE A 53 1.74 -6.62 25.53
N ASN A 54 1.71 -7.35 26.65
CA ASN A 54 1.29 -8.75 26.63
C ASN A 54 -0.23 -8.86 26.43
N GLU A 55 -0.62 -9.31 25.26
CA GLU A 55 -2.02 -9.57 24.91
C GLU A 55 -2.08 -10.84 24.02
N LYS A 56 -2.91 -11.81 24.40
CA LYS A 56 -2.97 -13.09 23.69
C LYS A 56 -4.09 -13.16 22.66
N ASP A 57 -5.16 -12.38 22.86
CA ASP A 57 -6.32 -12.37 21.98
C ASP A 57 -6.16 -11.35 20.86
N GLU A 58 -6.33 -11.80 19.61
CA GLU A 58 -6.25 -10.94 18.42
C GLU A 58 -7.31 -9.83 18.44
N ASN A 59 -8.51 -10.10 18.99
CA ASN A 59 -9.58 -9.13 19.06
C ASN A 59 -9.28 -7.99 20.04
N SER A 60 -8.41 -8.23 21.02
CA SER A 60 -7.92 -7.21 21.96
C SER A 60 -6.65 -6.53 21.47
N THR A 61 -5.77 -7.26 20.79
CA THR A 61 -4.50 -6.76 20.24
C THR A 61 -4.71 -5.64 19.19
N ALA A 62 -5.63 -5.82 18.26
CA ALA A 62 -5.89 -4.85 17.21
C ALA A 62 -6.43 -3.50 17.73
N PRO A 63 -7.41 -3.46 18.64
CA PRO A 63 -7.84 -2.22 19.29
C PRO A 63 -6.74 -1.48 20.05
N ILE A 64 -5.85 -2.20 20.75
CA ILE A 64 -4.71 -1.59 21.44
C ILE A 64 -3.81 -0.90 20.43
N ALA A 65 -3.52 -1.59 19.32
CA ALA A 65 -2.74 -1.07 18.21
C ALA A 65 -3.32 0.24 17.66
N ALA A 66 -4.58 0.20 17.30
CA ALA A 66 -5.29 1.33 16.75
C ALA A 66 -5.36 2.50 17.74
N LYS A 67 -5.57 2.22 19.04
CA LYS A 67 -5.58 3.23 20.10
C LYS A 67 -4.23 3.94 20.23
N LEU A 68 -3.12 3.20 20.27
CA LEU A 68 -1.78 3.80 20.33
C LEU A 68 -1.49 4.70 19.12
N ALA A 69 -1.96 4.32 17.94
CA ALA A 69 -1.84 5.14 16.75
C ALA A 69 -2.73 6.40 16.83
N SER A 70 -3.96 6.28 17.35
CA SER A 70 -4.86 7.42 17.52
C SER A 70 -4.34 8.45 18.51
N GLU A 71 -3.65 7.99 19.57
CA GLU A 71 -2.99 8.82 20.58
C GLU A 71 -1.63 9.39 20.12
N GLY A 72 -1.19 9.09 18.89
CA GLY A 72 0.10 9.53 18.34
C GLY A 72 1.32 8.84 18.98
N LYS A 73 1.11 7.83 19.84
CA LYS A 73 2.20 7.08 20.50
C LYS A 73 2.98 6.20 19.53
N VAL A 74 2.35 5.80 18.43
CA VAL A 74 2.97 5.11 17.30
C VAL A 74 2.56 5.78 16.00
N GLN A 75 3.47 5.81 15.02
CA GLN A 75 3.23 6.47 13.74
C GLN A 75 2.89 5.49 12.61
N ILE A 76 3.18 4.20 12.80
CA ILE A 76 2.94 3.15 11.81
C ILE A 76 2.43 1.91 12.54
N ILE A 77 1.45 1.26 11.95
CA ILE A 77 0.99 -0.06 12.40
C ILE A 77 1.54 -1.10 11.44
N VAL A 78 2.22 -2.12 11.97
CA VAL A 78 2.73 -3.25 11.18
C VAL A 78 1.97 -4.51 11.59
N LYS A 79 1.26 -5.10 10.62
CA LYS A 79 0.51 -6.35 10.84
C LYS A 79 1.46 -7.53 10.99
N GLY A 80 1.34 -8.21 12.12
CA GLY A 80 1.95 -9.53 12.35
C GLY A 80 1.02 -10.69 11.99
N HIS A 81 0.85 -11.63 12.91
CA HIS A 81 0.02 -12.83 12.73
C HIS A 81 -1.44 -12.62 13.17
N ILE A 82 -1.99 -11.49 12.90
CA ILE A 82 -3.41 -11.20 13.14
C ILE A 82 -4.18 -11.27 11.82
N HIS A 83 -5.48 -11.59 11.86
CA HIS A 83 -6.34 -11.54 10.68
C HIS A 83 -6.50 -10.09 10.20
N THR A 84 -6.42 -9.90 8.87
CA THR A 84 -6.46 -8.55 8.27
C THR A 84 -7.78 -7.84 8.56
N ASP A 85 -8.90 -8.55 8.55
CA ASP A 85 -10.22 -7.99 8.83
C ASP A 85 -10.35 -7.51 10.27
N ILE A 86 -9.77 -8.21 11.26
CA ILE A 86 -9.74 -7.80 12.67
C ILE A 86 -8.96 -6.48 12.82
N LEU A 87 -7.77 -6.42 12.22
CA LEU A 87 -6.96 -5.20 12.26
C LEU A 87 -7.68 -4.04 11.58
N MET A 88 -8.21 -4.26 10.37
CA MET A 88 -8.90 -3.21 9.63
C MET A 88 -10.17 -2.74 10.33
N LYS A 89 -10.96 -3.63 10.94
CA LYS A 89 -12.10 -3.25 11.77
C LYS A 89 -11.69 -2.34 12.93
N ALA A 90 -10.56 -2.62 13.58
CA ALA A 90 -10.07 -1.79 14.67
C ALA A 90 -9.60 -0.40 14.18
N VAL A 91 -8.88 -0.34 13.05
CA VAL A 91 -8.42 0.91 12.45
C VAL A 91 -9.58 1.77 11.96
N LEU A 92 -10.67 1.13 11.47
CA LEU A 92 -11.88 1.79 10.95
C LEU A 92 -12.82 2.31 12.05
N LYS A 93 -12.57 2.04 13.34
CA LYS A 93 -13.42 2.54 14.43
C LYS A 93 -13.45 4.07 14.45
N ARG A 94 -14.65 4.63 14.38
CA ARG A 94 -14.89 6.08 14.30
C ARG A 94 -14.41 6.85 15.53
N ASP A 95 -14.55 6.27 16.70
CA ASP A 95 -14.14 6.84 18.00
C ASP A 95 -12.62 7.06 18.11
N LEU A 96 -11.82 6.29 17.35
CA LEU A 96 -10.37 6.44 17.32
C LEU A 96 -9.89 7.56 16.39
N ASN A 97 -10.75 8.11 15.54
CA ASN A 97 -10.42 9.23 14.65
C ASN A 97 -9.14 9.02 13.80
N LEU A 98 -8.80 7.75 13.51
CA LEU A 98 -7.66 7.41 12.66
C LEU A 98 -7.91 7.72 11.19
N ILE A 99 -9.18 7.72 10.78
CA ILE A 99 -9.61 8.04 9.43
C ILE A 99 -10.39 9.35 9.49
N GLY A 100 -9.86 10.36 8.83
CA GLY A 100 -10.54 11.64 8.70
C GLY A 100 -11.55 11.62 7.55
N LYS A 101 -11.54 12.68 6.72
CA LYS A 101 -12.39 12.76 5.51
C LYS A 101 -11.90 11.89 4.34
N LYS A 102 -10.69 11.32 4.44
CA LYS A 102 -10.11 10.45 3.41
C LYS A 102 -10.64 9.02 3.55
N ARG A 103 -10.55 8.24 2.47
CA ARG A 103 -10.78 6.78 2.47
C ARG A 103 -9.44 6.05 2.52
N LEU A 104 -9.40 4.91 3.19
CA LEU A 104 -8.23 4.03 3.14
C LEU A 104 -8.11 3.37 1.77
N SER A 105 -6.89 3.27 1.28
CA SER A 105 -6.54 2.52 0.07
C SER A 105 -5.17 1.88 0.21
N HIS A 106 -4.95 0.81 -0.53
CA HIS A 106 -3.67 0.13 -0.55
C HIS A 106 -2.85 0.55 -1.77
N VAL A 107 -1.58 0.82 -1.54
CA VAL A 107 -0.61 1.11 -2.59
C VAL A 107 0.47 0.03 -2.55
N TRP A 108 0.77 -0.57 -3.69
CA TRP A 108 1.97 -1.36 -3.92
C TRP A 108 2.99 -0.57 -4.73
N HIS A 109 4.17 -0.41 -4.16
CA HIS A 109 5.35 0.05 -4.86
C HIS A 109 6.14 -1.18 -5.32
N MET A 110 6.18 -1.39 -6.63
CA MET A 110 6.80 -2.53 -7.28
C MET A 110 8.18 -2.15 -7.80
N THR A 111 9.18 -2.98 -7.52
CA THR A 111 10.52 -2.85 -8.11
C THR A 111 10.93 -4.16 -8.75
N LEU A 112 11.61 -4.08 -9.89
CA LEU A 112 12.17 -5.19 -10.64
C LEU A 112 13.68 -4.99 -10.74
N GLU A 113 14.48 -6.05 -10.65
CA GLU A 113 15.93 -5.93 -10.86
C GLU A 113 16.31 -5.45 -12.27
N ALA A 114 15.45 -5.75 -13.26
CA ALA A 114 15.68 -5.39 -14.66
C ALA A 114 15.21 -3.97 -15.02
N ASP A 115 14.56 -3.24 -14.11
CA ASP A 115 13.99 -1.91 -14.38
C ASP A 115 14.17 -1.01 -13.17
N ASP A 116 14.94 0.05 -13.32
CA ASP A 116 15.18 1.05 -12.28
C ASP A 116 13.94 1.93 -12.00
N LYS A 117 12.94 1.90 -12.89
CA LYS A 117 11.73 2.71 -12.74
C LYS A 117 10.73 1.99 -11.82
N PRO A 118 10.42 2.55 -10.64
CA PRO A 118 9.39 2.00 -9.78
C PRO A 118 8.01 2.11 -10.44
N PHE A 119 7.16 1.11 -10.20
CA PHE A 119 5.81 1.04 -10.71
C PHE A 119 4.81 0.90 -9.55
N ILE A 120 3.83 1.79 -9.48
CA ILE A 120 2.84 1.80 -8.41
C ILE A 120 1.54 1.19 -8.91
N ILE A 121 0.97 0.23 -8.17
CA ILE A 121 -0.34 -0.37 -8.45
C ILE A 121 -1.29 -0.09 -7.26
N THR A 122 -2.50 0.40 -7.54
CA THR A 122 -3.53 0.72 -6.53
C THR A 122 -4.95 0.57 -7.07
N ASP A 123 -5.96 0.14 -6.32
CA ASP A 123 -5.99 -0.57 -5.07
C ASP A 123 -6.31 -2.06 -5.32
N GLY A 124 -5.45 -2.94 -4.84
CA GLY A 124 -5.65 -4.39 -5.04
C GLY A 124 -5.78 -5.17 -3.73
N VAL A 125 -6.19 -4.50 -2.61
CA VAL A 125 -6.31 -5.15 -1.28
C VAL A 125 -7.52 -4.69 -0.49
N VAL A 126 -7.80 -3.39 -0.42
CA VAL A 126 -8.75 -2.81 0.55
C VAL A 126 -10.13 -2.60 -0.04
N ASN A 127 -10.21 -2.00 -1.23
CA ASN A 127 -11.48 -1.63 -1.84
C ASN A 127 -11.86 -2.62 -2.94
N VAL A 128 -12.82 -3.50 -2.67
CA VAL A 128 -13.19 -4.64 -3.56
C VAL A 128 -13.67 -4.14 -4.92
N LEU A 129 -14.77 -3.39 -4.94
CA LEU A 129 -15.34 -2.79 -6.15
C LEU A 129 -15.64 -1.31 -5.87
N PRO A 130 -14.60 -0.45 -5.86
CA PRO A 130 -14.76 0.95 -5.49
C PRO A 130 -15.55 1.72 -6.54
N LYS A 131 -16.52 2.54 -6.09
CA LYS A 131 -17.23 3.51 -6.94
C LYS A 131 -16.32 4.72 -7.21
N LEU A 132 -16.70 5.54 -8.21
CA LEU A 132 -15.97 6.74 -8.66
C LEU A 132 -15.42 7.59 -7.50
N GLU A 133 -16.25 7.97 -6.53
CA GLU A 133 -15.80 8.81 -5.39
C GLU A 133 -14.72 8.14 -4.55
N VAL A 134 -14.82 6.83 -4.34
CA VAL A 134 -13.80 6.06 -3.64
C VAL A 134 -12.52 5.98 -4.45
N LYS A 135 -12.62 5.78 -5.78
CA LYS A 135 -11.45 5.79 -6.69
C LYS A 135 -10.74 7.14 -6.72
N MET A 136 -11.46 8.24 -6.58
CA MET A 136 -10.83 9.57 -6.42
C MET A 136 -10.02 9.68 -5.12
N HIS A 137 -10.45 9.06 -4.03
CA HIS A 137 -9.64 8.97 -2.81
C HIS A 137 -8.42 8.06 -2.99
N ILE A 138 -8.59 6.91 -3.66
CA ILE A 138 -7.50 5.99 -4.00
C ILE A 138 -6.44 6.72 -4.84
N LEU A 139 -6.87 7.44 -5.88
CA LEU A 139 -6.01 8.25 -6.73
C LEU A 139 -5.19 9.27 -5.92
N ARG A 140 -5.86 10.07 -5.06
CA ARG A 140 -5.18 11.09 -4.24
C ARG A 140 -4.16 10.47 -3.30
N ASN A 141 -4.49 9.35 -2.64
CA ASN A 141 -3.55 8.66 -1.75
C ASN A 141 -2.31 8.16 -2.50
N ALA A 142 -2.49 7.61 -3.71
CA ALA A 142 -1.38 7.12 -4.54
C ALA A 142 -0.51 8.27 -5.07
N VAL A 143 -1.11 9.38 -5.48
CA VAL A 143 -0.40 10.60 -5.91
C VAL A 143 0.39 11.20 -4.74
N ASP A 144 -0.23 11.35 -3.57
CA ASP A 144 0.45 11.83 -2.35
C ASP A 144 1.66 10.94 -2.02
N PHE A 145 1.53 9.62 -2.16
CA PHE A 145 2.64 8.68 -1.94
C PHE A 145 3.73 8.83 -2.99
N ALA A 146 3.37 8.90 -4.28
CA ALA A 146 4.32 9.09 -5.37
C ALA A 146 5.14 10.38 -5.20
N ASN A 147 4.49 11.47 -4.81
CA ASN A 147 5.18 12.74 -4.52
C ASN A 147 6.22 12.57 -3.39
N LYS A 148 5.90 11.80 -2.34
CA LYS A 148 6.78 11.57 -1.19
C LYS A 148 7.98 10.67 -1.51
N ILE A 149 7.88 9.81 -2.51
CA ILE A 149 9.02 9.03 -3.02
C ILE A 149 9.83 9.77 -4.10
N GLY A 150 9.49 11.05 -4.38
CA GLY A 150 10.26 11.91 -5.29
C GLY A 150 9.70 12.07 -6.70
N ILE A 151 8.52 11.51 -7.01
CA ILE A 151 7.85 11.71 -8.31
C ILE A 151 6.92 12.93 -8.18
N SER A 152 7.41 14.11 -8.51
CA SER A 152 6.72 15.38 -8.27
C SER A 152 5.39 15.55 -9.02
N ARG A 153 5.28 14.95 -10.22
CA ARG A 153 4.06 14.93 -11.04
C ARG A 153 3.87 13.56 -11.70
N PRO A 154 3.33 12.58 -10.96
CA PRO A 154 3.23 11.21 -11.44
C PRO A 154 2.25 11.08 -12.60
N LYS A 155 2.58 10.20 -13.55
CA LYS A 155 1.73 9.81 -14.67
C LYS A 155 0.85 8.64 -14.24
N VAL A 156 -0.46 8.88 -14.19
CA VAL A 156 -1.46 7.92 -13.71
C VAL A 156 -2.27 7.38 -14.87
N SER A 157 -2.13 6.09 -15.13
CA SER A 157 -3.01 5.36 -16.04
C SER A 157 -4.22 4.83 -15.30
N VAL A 158 -5.42 5.11 -15.80
CA VAL A 158 -6.66 4.50 -15.29
C VAL A 158 -7.01 3.30 -16.16
N LEU A 159 -6.81 2.10 -15.59
CA LEU A 159 -6.84 0.83 -16.29
C LEU A 159 -8.26 0.44 -16.75
N SER A 160 -8.36 0.05 -17.99
CA SER A 160 -9.48 -0.69 -18.58
C SER A 160 -8.94 -1.76 -19.53
N ALA A 161 -9.79 -2.43 -20.27
CA ALA A 161 -9.37 -3.35 -21.33
C ALA A 161 -9.36 -2.70 -22.73
N THR A 162 -9.56 -1.39 -22.79
CA THR A 162 -9.65 -0.59 -24.02
C THR A 162 -9.20 0.84 -23.76
N GLU A 163 -8.88 1.56 -24.83
CA GLU A 163 -8.60 3.00 -24.84
C GLU A 163 -9.81 3.85 -25.24
N GLU A 164 -10.91 3.21 -25.60
CA GLU A 164 -12.17 3.86 -25.98
C GLU A 164 -13.22 3.75 -24.87
N VAL A 165 -14.13 4.73 -24.81
CA VAL A 165 -15.28 4.67 -23.92
C VAL A 165 -16.36 3.80 -24.56
N ILE A 166 -16.59 2.62 -23.97
CA ILE A 166 -17.54 1.61 -24.48
C ILE A 166 -18.64 1.41 -23.43
N GLU A 167 -19.90 1.54 -23.85
CA GLU A 167 -21.07 1.45 -22.97
C GLU A 167 -21.18 0.10 -22.24
N SER A 168 -20.86 -0.99 -22.94
CA SER A 168 -20.86 -2.35 -22.37
C SER A 168 -19.66 -2.64 -21.44
N MET A 169 -18.72 -1.69 -21.29
CA MET A 169 -17.53 -1.82 -20.44
C MET A 169 -17.48 -0.71 -19.38
N PRO A 170 -18.14 -0.89 -18.22
CA PRO A 170 -18.23 0.14 -17.18
C PRO A 170 -16.88 0.72 -16.73
N SER A 171 -15.81 -0.10 -16.73
CA SER A 171 -14.46 0.38 -16.37
C SER A 171 -13.93 1.46 -17.31
N SER A 172 -14.29 1.43 -18.59
CA SER A 172 -13.87 2.45 -19.57
C SER A 172 -14.58 3.78 -19.33
N ILE A 173 -15.89 3.73 -19.05
CA ILE A 173 -16.69 4.91 -18.70
C ILE A 173 -16.13 5.55 -17.44
N GLU A 174 -15.92 4.76 -16.40
CA GLU A 174 -15.42 5.24 -15.10
C GLU A 174 -14.00 5.81 -15.20
N ALA A 175 -13.11 5.19 -16.00
CA ALA A 175 -11.77 5.69 -16.26
C ALA A 175 -11.78 7.08 -16.92
N ASN A 176 -12.65 7.31 -17.89
CA ASN A 176 -12.83 8.62 -18.49
C ASN A 176 -13.37 9.65 -17.50
N LEU A 177 -14.32 9.26 -16.63
CA LEU A 177 -14.85 10.15 -15.58
C LEU A 177 -13.76 10.53 -14.56
N ILE A 178 -12.92 9.57 -14.13
CA ILE A 178 -11.79 9.83 -13.24
C ILE A 178 -10.81 10.80 -13.89
N THR A 179 -10.48 10.62 -15.17
CA THR A 179 -9.60 11.51 -15.94
C THR A 179 -10.12 12.95 -15.95
N LYS A 180 -11.41 13.14 -16.24
CA LYS A 180 -12.06 14.47 -16.23
C LYS A 180 -12.06 15.09 -14.83
N LYS A 181 -12.48 14.32 -13.83
CA LYS A 181 -12.59 14.78 -12.45
C LYS A 181 -11.22 15.11 -11.83
N ALA A 182 -10.17 14.37 -12.17
CA ALA A 182 -8.80 14.65 -11.75
C ALA A 182 -8.32 16.02 -12.26
N LYS A 183 -8.68 16.36 -13.51
CA LYS A 183 -8.38 17.67 -14.09
C LYS A 183 -9.19 18.80 -13.43
N GLU A 184 -10.49 18.60 -13.22
CA GLU A 184 -11.38 19.56 -12.56
C GLU A 184 -10.92 19.87 -11.13
N GLU A 185 -10.47 18.86 -10.39
CA GLU A 185 -9.99 18.99 -9.01
C GLU A 185 -8.52 19.43 -8.92
N ASN A 186 -7.85 19.68 -10.05
CA ASN A 186 -6.44 20.07 -10.12
C ASN A 186 -5.51 19.12 -9.33
N ILE A 187 -5.71 17.80 -9.47
CA ILE A 187 -4.83 16.81 -8.83
C ILE A 187 -3.42 16.96 -9.40
N ASN A 188 -2.39 17.00 -8.54
CA ASN A 188 -0.99 17.16 -8.94
C ASN A 188 -0.42 15.89 -9.62
N ALA A 189 -1.01 15.49 -10.74
CA ALA A 189 -0.64 14.34 -11.54
C ALA A 189 -1.14 14.51 -12.97
N ASP A 190 -0.52 13.80 -13.92
CA ASP A 190 -1.06 13.64 -15.26
C ASP A 190 -1.89 12.36 -15.29
N VAL A 191 -3.22 12.50 -15.28
CA VAL A 191 -4.16 11.38 -15.20
C VAL A 191 -4.80 11.15 -16.55
N PHE A 192 -4.75 9.93 -17.05
CA PHE A 192 -5.34 9.56 -18.34
C PHE A 192 -5.91 8.15 -18.34
N GLY A 193 -7.08 8.00 -18.92
CA GLY A 193 -7.78 6.73 -19.15
C GLY A 193 -9.12 6.95 -19.84
N PRO A 194 -9.72 5.88 -20.38
CA PRO A 194 -9.28 4.49 -20.23
C PRO A 194 -7.99 4.15 -21.00
N LEU A 195 -7.19 3.24 -20.45
CA LEU A 195 -6.05 2.65 -21.13
C LEU A 195 -6.02 1.13 -20.88
N ALA A 196 -5.73 0.35 -21.92
CA ALA A 196 -5.37 -1.05 -21.77
C ALA A 196 -3.96 -1.17 -21.14
N PHE A 197 -3.65 -2.31 -20.54
CA PHE A 197 -2.41 -2.49 -19.80
C PHE A 197 -1.16 -2.27 -20.67
N ASP A 198 -1.13 -2.86 -21.87
CA ASP A 198 -0.04 -2.71 -22.83
C ASP A 198 0.19 -1.23 -23.23
N ASN A 199 -0.90 -0.47 -23.41
CA ASN A 199 -0.84 0.95 -23.74
C ASN A 199 -0.43 1.82 -22.53
N SER A 200 -0.64 1.33 -21.33
CA SER A 200 -0.19 2.01 -20.10
C SER A 200 1.34 1.92 -19.92
N VAL A 201 1.94 0.77 -20.24
CA VAL A 201 3.35 0.49 -19.89
C VAL A 201 4.30 0.44 -21.10
N SER A 202 3.78 0.33 -22.34
CA SER A 202 4.58 0.20 -23.55
C SER A 202 4.42 1.39 -24.49
N LYS A 203 5.49 2.18 -24.65
CA LYS A 203 5.53 3.26 -25.64
C LYS A 203 5.28 2.76 -27.07
N LYS A 204 5.76 1.54 -27.38
CA LYS A 204 5.56 0.92 -28.69
C LYS A 204 4.07 0.63 -28.93
N SER A 205 3.39 0.02 -27.96
CA SER A 205 1.94 -0.27 -28.04
C SER A 205 1.12 1.01 -28.17
N ALA A 206 1.41 2.02 -27.34
CA ALA A 206 0.77 3.32 -27.42
C ALA A 206 0.95 4.01 -28.79
N ALA A 207 2.15 3.94 -29.36
CA ALA A 207 2.47 4.52 -30.68
C ALA A 207 1.72 3.79 -31.82
N ILE A 208 1.64 2.45 -31.79
CA ILE A 208 0.90 1.67 -32.81
C ILE A 208 -0.57 2.08 -32.81
N LYS A 209 -1.17 2.26 -31.63
CA LYS A 209 -2.56 2.71 -31.48
C LYS A 209 -2.73 4.23 -31.62
N LYS A 210 -1.66 4.96 -31.92
CA LYS A 210 -1.67 6.41 -32.14
C LYS A 210 -2.25 7.21 -30.96
N ILE A 211 -2.04 6.74 -29.72
CA ILE A 211 -2.52 7.41 -28.51
C ILE A 211 -1.65 8.64 -28.26
N LYS A 212 -2.26 9.83 -28.38
CA LYS A 212 -1.57 11.13 -28.20
C LYS A 212 -1.72 11.62 -26.75
N ASN A 213 -1.08 10.94 -25.82
CA ASN A 213 -1.05 11.35 -24.42
C ASN A 213 0.26 10.93 -23.76
N GLU A 214 0.84 11.79 -22.93
CA GLU A 214 2.15 11.54 -22.28
C GLU A 214 2.11 10.43 -21.22
N VAL A 215 0.96 10.09 -20.71
CA VAL A 215 0.78 8.98 -19.75
C VAL A 215 0.95 7.64 -20.46
N ALA A 216 0.47 7.52 -21.70
CA ALA A 216 0.53 6.28 -22.44
C ALA A 216 1.96 5.82 -22.67
N GLY A 217 2.29 4.62 -22.23
CA GLY A 217 3.63 4.03 -22.28
C GLY A 217 4.64 4.57 -21.26
N ASN A 218 4.21 5.48 -20.37
CA ASN A 218 5.08 6.11 -19.38
C ASN A 218 4.51 6.08 -17.95
N THR A 219 3.58 5.22 -17.66
CA THR A 219 2.85 5.15 -16.39
C THR A 219 3.78 5.00 -15.19
N ASP A 220 3.54 5.80 -14.15
CA ASP A 220 4.14 5.67 -12.82
C ASP A 220 3.16 4.99 -11.86
N ILE A 221 1.85 5.30 -11.98
CA ILE A 221 0.77 4.77 -11.15
C ILE A 221 -0.28 4.12 -12.03
N LEU A 222 -0.57 2.84 -11.79
CA LEU A 222 -1.69 2.11 -12.39
C LEU A 222 -2.86 2.07 -11.41
N LEU A 223 -3.91 2.81 -11.70
CA LEU A 223 -5.18 2.76 -10.97
C LEU A 223 -6.07 1.67 -11.59
N VAL A 224 -6.28 0.58 -10.86
CA VAL A 224 -7.04 -0.58 -11.35
C VAL A 224 -8.55 -0.44 -11.12
N PRO A 225 -9.40 -1.12 -11.91
CA PRO A 225 -10.85 -1.02 -11.80
C PRO A 225 -11.42 -1.66 -10.52
N ASN A 226 -10.79 -2.73 -10.02
CA ASN A 226 -11.24 -3.52 -8.88
C ASN A 226 -10.07 -4.25 -8.21
N VAL A 227 -10.34 -4.86 -7.05
CA VAL A 227 -9.33 -5.57 -6.25
C VAL A 227 -8.74 -6.78 -6.97
N GLU A 228 -9.55 -7.52 -7.73
CA GLU A 228 -9.13 -8.73 -8.42
C GLU A 228 -8.07 -8.40 -9.48
N SER A 229 -8.30 -7.36 -10.28
CA SER A 229 -7.33 -6.91 -11.29
C SER A 229 -6.00 -6.49 -10.66
N GLY A 230 -6.04 -5.67 -9.61
CA GLY A 230 -4.83 -5.22 -8.93
C GLY A 230 -4.08 -6.35 -8.25
N ASN A 231 -4.79 -7.22 -7.55
CA ASN A 231 -4.20 -8.37 -6.87
C ASN A 231 -3.56 -9.35 -7.86
N ALA A 232 -4.24 -9.67 -8.97
CA ALA A 232 -3.72 -10.56 -10.00
C ALA A 232 -2.45 -10.00 -10.65
N LEU A 233 -2.42 -8.71 -11.00
CA LEU A 233 -1.24 -8.06 -11.58
C LEU A 233 -0.04 -8.09 -10.63
N VAL A 234 -0.23 -7.71 -9.37
CA VAL A 234 0.86 -7.76 -8.38
C VAL A 234 1.36 -9.17 -8.17
N LYS A 235 0.46 -10.16 -8.03
CA LYS A 235 0.87 -11.56 -7.88
C LYS A 235 1.62 -12.07 -9.10
N MET A 236 1.18 -11.73 -10.30
CA MET A 236 1.89 -12.06 -11.53
C MET A 236 3.31 -11.49 -11.53
N MET A 237 3.47 -10.21 -11.19
CA MET A 237 4.79 -9.57 -11.13
C MET A 237 5.69 -10.22 -10.07
N VAL A 238 5.16 -10.54 -8.88
CA VAL A 238 5.95 -11.17 -7.81
C VAL A 238 6.36 -12.60 -8.19
N TYR A 239 5.43 -13.43 -8.64
CA TYR A 239 5.69 -14.86 -8.83
C TYR A 239 6.37 -15.21 -10.16
N PHE A 240 6.12 -14.44 -11.22
CA PHE A 240 6.68 -14.71 -12.54
C PHE A 240 7.82 -13.77 -12.93
N MET A 241 7.88 -12.58 -12.36
CA MET A 241 8.91 -11.59 -12.70
C MET A 241 9.89 -11.32 -11.56
N GLY A 242 9.72 -11.93 -10.39
CA GLY A 242 10.59 -11.73 -9.22
C GLY A 242 10.50 -10.31 -8.62
N ALA A 243 9.41 -9.60 -8.84
CA ALA A 243 9.25 -8.25 -8.32
C ALA A 243 9.21 -8.20 -6.80
N CYS A 244 9.89 -7.23 -6.21
CA CYS A 244 9.69 -6.86 -4.81
C CYS A 244 8.47 -5.93 -4.71
N ALA A 245 7.49 -6.34 -3.88
CA ALA A 245 6.24 -5.60 -3.67
C ALA A 245 6.20 -4.98 -2.27
N ALA A 246 6.43 -3.68 -2.18
CA ALA A 246 6.27 -2.93 -0.95
C ALA A 246 4.83 -2.43 -0.81
N GLY A 247 4.06 -3.01 0.13
CA GLY A 247 2.63 -2.73 0.30
C GLY A 247 2.33 -1.88 1.54
N VAL A 248 1.50 -0.83 1.38
CA VAL A 248 1.08 0.04 2.50
C VAL A 248 -0.35 0.54 2.31
N VAL A 249 -1.12 0.52 3.40
CA VAL A 249 -2.45 1.15 3.47
C VAL A 249 -2.29 2.59 3.89
N LEU A 250 -2.83 3.49 3.11
CA LEU A 250 -2.77 4.94 3.24
C LEU A 250 -4.17 5.55 3.39
N GLY A 251 -4.23 6.87 3.65
CA GLY A 251 -5.49 7.62 3.81
C GLY A 251 -5.94 7.80 5.26
N GLY A 252 -5.26 7.15 6.22
CA GLY A 252 -5.41 7.38 7.65
C GLY A 252 -4.30 8.25 8.24
N LYS A 253 -4.41 8.56 9.54
CA LYS A 253 -3.37 9.29 10.30
C LYS A 253 -2.07 8.48 10.44
N ALA A 254 -2.18 7.15 10.44
CA ALA A 254 -1.06 6.25 10.50
C ALA A 254 -1.12 5.27 9.32
N PRO A 255 -0.05 5.13 8.54
CA PRO A 255 0.07 4.07 7.56
C PRO A 255 -0.03 2.69 8.21
N VAL A 256 -0.67 1.74 7.52
CA VAL A 256 -0.78 0.35 7.99
C VAL A 256 -0.08 -0.57 7.00
N VAL A 257 0.93 -1.29 7.48
CA VAL A 257 1.64 -2.30 6.69
C VAL A 257 0.89 -3.63 6.81
N ILE A 258 0.29 -4.06 5.70
CA ILE A 258 -0.40 -5.34 5.60
C ILE A 258 0.41 -6.24 4.66
N THR A 259 1.11 -7.21 5.23
CA THR A 259 1.89 -8.17 4.47
C THR A 259 1.17 -9.51 4.38
N SER A 260 1.33 -10.21 3.25
CA SER A 260 0.85 -11.58 3.10
C SER A 260 1.70 -12.55 3.92
N ARG A 261 1.13 -13.68 4.30
CA ARG A 261 1.90 -14.76 4.97
C ARG A 261 3.00 -15.31 4.06
N SER A 262 2.84 -15.22 2.76
CA SER A 262 3.79 -15.68 1.73
C SER A 262 4.86 -14.66 1.37
N ASP A 263 4.75 -13.39 1.80
CA ASP A 263 5.72 -12.36 1.43
C ASP A 263 7.09 -12.65 2.06
N GLU A 264 8.14 -12.39 1.30
CA GLU A 264 9.52 -12.54 1.75
C GLU A 264 9.95 -11.41 2.70
N ALA A 265 11.07 -11.60 3.38
CA ALA A 265 11.57 -10.66 4.38
C ALA A 265 11.91 -9.29 3.77
N GLU A 266 12.43 -9.27 2.54
CA GLU A 266 12.75 -8.06 1.78
C GLU A 266 11.51 -7.23 1.45
N ALA A 267 10.45 -7.84 0.93
CA ALA A 267 9.19 -7.16 0.61
C ALA A 267 8.54 -6.57 1.87
N ARG A 268 8.65 -7.25 3.01
CA ARG A 268 8.16 -6.75 4.30
C ARG A 268 9.00 -5.57 4.80
N LEU A 269 10.32 -5.65 4.67
CA LEU A 269 11.23 -4.54 5.01
C LEU A 269 10.96 -3.34 4.13
N ALA A 270 10.82 -3.55 2.82
CA ALA A 270 10.44 -2.52 1.86
C ALA A 270 9.08 -1.87 2.19
N SER A 271 8.09 -2.67 2.63
CA SER A 271 6.79 -2.14 3.08
C SER A 271 6.90 -1.25 4.32
N ILE A 272 7.78 -1.62 5.28
CA ILE A 272 8.08 -0.78 6.44
C ILE A 272 8.75 0.52 5.97
N ALA A 273 9.74 0.46 5.08
CA ALA A 273 10.40 1.63 4.51
C ALA A 273 9.40 2.55 3.77
N ALA A 274 8.56 1.98 2.90
CA ALA A 274 7.50 2.72 2.20
C ALA A 274 6.54 3.43 3.17
N SER A 275 6.18 2.78 4.29
CA SER A 275 5.33 3.39 5.31
C SER A 275 5.99 4.56 6.02
N ILE A 276 7.32 4.56 6.13
CA ILE A 276 8.10 5.68 6.70
C ILE A 276 8.06 6.88 5.76
N VAL A 277 8.34 6.63 4.49
CA VAL A 277 8.29 7.67 3.47
C VAL A 277 6.88 8.26 3.38
N ALA A 278 5.85 7.41 3.49
CA ALA A 278 4.46 7.86 3.50
C ALA A 278 4.07 8.81 4.65
N LEU A 279 4.87 8.88 5.72
CA LEU A 279 4.64 9.84 6.81
C LEU A 279 5.17 11.26 6.47
N GLY A 280 6.17 11.36 5.62
CA GLY A 280 6.86 12.61 5.27
C GLY A 280 8.04 12.90 6.18
#